data_a4cd8b8ed2da00cf084f55801e470003
#
_entry.id   a4cd8b8ed2da00cf084f55801e470003
#
_cell.length_a   1.000
_cell.length_b   1.000
_cell.length_c   1.000
_cell.angle_alpha   90.00
_cell.angle_beta   90.00
_cell.angle_gamma   90.00
#
_symmetry.space_group_name_H-M   'P 1'
#
loop_
_entity.id
_entity.type
_entity.pdbx_description
1 polymer ?
#
loop_
_entity_poly.entity_id
_entity_poly.type
_entity_poly.pdbx_seq_one_letter_code
_entity_poly.pdbx_strand_id
1 'polypeptide(L)'
;MILAFERGYNALPGVMVQDITRWSEFREVIRELKKPEVREVYSTIVVDTIDVAGALCDKYICNQLGIDTLGEGGWTVNGWATYKKELEECFRTITQLGYALVCISHDQDKTFKRKDGTEYNQVVPTAQKSLNNIIKDMADLYLYAAIDEGTKQRKLIIRSLDGTVDCGSRFKYMANEVPLDYDKLIDALNDAIDKEAEEHDGKFVTDERIKPIAADKVYDFDGMMQEFTDIVGELMQANQSNSMKITTIVDKYLGKGKKVGDCTPAQSEQLELIIGELKELVNATEG
;
A
#
# COMPACT_ATOMS: atom_id res chain seq x y z
N MET A 1 -10.65 -2.40 14.54
CA MET A 1 -9.57 -2.47 15.57
C MET A 1 -8.70 -1.24 15.47
N ILE A 2 -8.32 -0.64 16.61
CA ILE A 2 -7.37 0.48 16.68
C ILE A 2 -5.98 -0.08 16.97
N LEU A 3 -4.99 0.29 16.16
CA LEU A 3 -3.57 0.11 16.40
C LEU A 3 -3.06 1.40 17.03
N ALA A 4 -2.92 1.39 18.36
CA ALA A 4 -2.60 2.56 19.14
C ALA A 4 -1.08 2.72 19.28
N PHE A 5 -0.53 3.60 18.51
CA PHE A 5 0.85 4.06 18.64
C PHE A 5 0.96 5.16 19.72
N GLU A 6 -0.19 5.79 20.03
CA GLU A 6 -0.36 6.75 21.13
C GLU A 6 -1.50 6.31 22.07
N ARG A 7 -1.42 6.71 23.33
CA ARG A 7 -2.44 6.34 24.33
C ARG A 7 -3.58 7.36 24.38
N GLY A 8 -4.32 7.52 23.26
CA GLY A 8 -5.48 8.40 23.18
C GLY A 8 -6.83 7.73 23.45
N TYR A 9 -6.89 6.42 23.50
CA TYR A 9 -8.11 5.60 23.47
C TYR A 9 -8.81 5.41 24.82
N ASN A 10 -8.23 5.84 25.92
CA ASN A 10 -8.78 5.60 27.28
C ASN A 10 -10.19 6.16 27.49
N ALA A 11 -10.61 7.13 26.66
CA ALA A 11 -11.95 7.73 26.71
C ALA A 11 -12.96 7.06 25.77
N LEU A 12 -12.56 6.02 25.02
CA LEU A 12 -13.40 5.34 24.02
C LEU A 12 -13.94 4.02 24.57
N PRO A 13 -15.22 3.93 24.98
CA PRO A 13 -15.78 2.67 25.48
C PRO A 13 -15.99 1.66 24.33
N GLY A 14 -15.73 0.39 24.61
CA GLY A 14 -16.11 -0.71 23.71
C GLY A 14 -15.28 -0.89 22.45
N VAL A 15 -14.14 -0.19 22.30
CA VAL A 15 -13.26 -0.34 21.16
C VAL A 15 -12.21 -1.43 21.39
N MET A 16 -11.90 -2.18 20.34
CA MET A 16 -10.79 -3.13 20.34
C MET A 16 -9.50 -2.40 20.00
N VAL A 17 -8.54 -2.44 20.93
CA VAL A 17 -7.26 -1.71 20.83
C VAL A 17 -6.10 -2.68 20.96
N GLN A 18 -5.08 -2.49 20.12
CA GLN A 18 -3.77 -3.11 20.21
C GLN A 18 -2.73 -2.02 20.37
N ASP A 19 -2.07 -1.97 21.52
CA ASP A 19 -0.92 -1.07 21.74
C ASP A 19 0.26 -1.48 20.88
N ILE A 20 0.90 -0.50 20.24
CA ILE A 20 2.10 -0.67 19.42
C ILE A 20 3.19 0.25 19.93
N THR A 21 4.22 -0.32 20.50
CA THR A 21 5.37 0.41 21.08
C THR A 21 6.65 0.25 20.27
N ARG A 22 6.67 -0.71 19.35
CA ARG A 22 7.80 -1.02 18.47
C ARG A 22 7.30 -1.36 17.06
N TRP A 23 8.06 -0.99 16.04
CA TRP A 23 7.73 -1.31 14.66
C TRP A 23 7.60 -2.83 14.39
N SER A 24 8.40 -3.64 15.06
CA SER A 24 8.30 -5.11 14.98
C SER A 24 6.95 -5.65 15.42
N GLU A 25 6.30 -5.03 16.42
CA GLU A 25 4.95 -5.39 16.87
C GLU A 25 3.90 -5.06 15.79
N PHE A 26 4.05 -3.92 15.10
CA PHE A 26 3.19 -3.60 13.96
C PHE A 26 3.31 -4.64 12.83
N ARG A 27 4.53 -5.06 12.51
CA ARG A 27 4.76 -6.14 11.54
C ARG A 27 4.13 -7.48 11.98
N GLU A 28 4.15 -7.78 13.27
CA GLU A 28 3.46 -8.96 13.81
C GLU A 28 1.95 -8.86 13.64
N VAL A 29 1.36 -7.71 13.96
CA VAL A 29 -0.07 -7.48 13.72
C VAL A 29 -0.40 -7.66 12.24
N ILE A 30 0.39 -7.14 11.30
CA ILE A 30 0.15 -7.33 9.86
C ILE A 30 0.19 -8.83 9.49
N ARG A 31 1.07 -9.64 10.10
CA ARG A 31 1.08 -11.09 9.90
C ARG A 31 -0.20 -11.76 10.42
N GLU A 32 -0.68 -11.34 11.59
CA GLU A 32 -1.94 -11.83 12.15
C GLU A 32 -3.15 -11.45 11.29
N LEU A 33 -3.16 -10.24 10.71
CA LEU A 33 -4.22 -9.78 9.81
C LEU A 33 -4.36 -10.63 8.53
N LYS A 34 -3.34 -11.42 8.16
CA LYS A 34 -3.41 -12.35 7.02
C LYS A 34 -4.29 -13.56 7.30
N LYS A 35 -4.53 -13.88 8.56
CA LYS A 35 -5.30 -15.06 8.96
C LYS A 35 -6.80 -14.87 8.66
N PRO A 36 -7.46 -15.84 8.00
CA PRO A 36 -8.87 -15.74 7.63
C PRO A 36 -9.79 -15.42 8.81
N GLU A 37 -9.56 -16.06 9.97
CA GLU A 37 -10.35 -15.87 11.19
C GLU A 37 -10.28 -14.43 11.73
N VAL A 38 -9.20 -13.70 11.50
CA VAL A 38 -9.05 -12.30 11.93
C VAL A 38 -9.89 -11.39 11.03
N ARG A 39 -10.03 -11.74 9.75
CA ARG A 39 -10.84 -10.99 8.78
C ARG A 39 -12.34 -11.12 9.06
N GLU A 40 -12.79 -12.23 9.66
CA GLU A 40 -14.17 -12.41 10.09
C GLU A 40 -14.54 -11.48 11.27
N VAL A 41 -13.54 -11.07 12.07
CA VAL A 41 -13.73 -10.22 13.24
C VAL A 41 -13.60 -8.75 12.93
N TYR A 42 -12.65 -8.37 12.06
CA TYR A 42 -12.34 -6.97 11.77
C TYR A 42 -12.51 -6.64 10.29
N SER A 43 -13.23 -5.57 10.01
CA SER A 43 -13.34 -4.99 8.66
C SER A 43 -12.49 -3.73 8.48
N THR A 44 -12.21 -3.02 9.57
CA THR A 44 -11.49 -1.74 9.56
C THR A 44 -10.32 -1.74 10.55
N ILE A 45 -9.18 -1.28 10.08
CA ILE A 45 -7.98 -1.04 10.87
C ILE A 45 -7.75 0.46 10.96
N VAL A 46 -7.59 0.97 12.18
CA VAL A 46 -7.29 2.38 12.47
C VAL A 46 -5.86 2.46 12.98
N VAL A 47 -5.03 3.29 12.39
CA VAL A 47 -3.64 3.58 12.83
C VAL A 47 -3.63 4.96 13.51
N ASP A 48 -3.40 4.99 14.81
CA ASP A 48 -3.48 6.19 15.65
C ASP A 48 -2.20 6.32 16.50
N THR A 49 -1.21 7.14 16.12
CA THR A 49 -1.13 7.97 14.92
C THR A 49 -0.04 7.49 13.96
N ILE A 50 -0.14 7.87 12.68
CA ILE A 50 0.92 7.57 11.70
C ILE A 50 2.20 8.35 11.99
N ASP A 51 2.12 9.45 12.71
CA ASP A 51 3.27 10.25 13.13
C ASP A 51 4.24 9.42 13.97
N VAL A 52 3.72 8.77 15.01
CA VAL A 52 4.49 7.89 15.88
C VAL A 52 4.88 6.61 15.15
N ALA A 53 3.98 6.05 14.34
CA ALA A 53 4.28 4.88 13.51
C ALA A 53 5.50 5.15 12.61
N GLY A 54 5.55 6.31 11.95
CA GLY A 54 6.69 6.73 11.14
C GLY A 54 7.99 6.85 11.93
N ALA A 55 7.94 7.43 13.13
CA ALA A 55 9.11 7.53 14.01
C ALA A 55 9.63 6.16 14.49
N LEU A 56 8.73 5.22 14.77
CA LEU A 56 9.12 3.85 15.14
C LEU A 56 9.73 3.09 13.95
N CYS A 57 9.22 3.31 12.74
CA CYS A 57 9.79 2.75 11.52
C CYS A 57 11.19 3.32 11.25
N ASP A 58 11.38 4.63 11.37
CA ASP A 58 12.69 5.30 11.23
C ASP A 58 13.72 4.64 12.16
N LYS A 59 13.41 4.59 13.45
CA LYS A 59 14.27 3.95 14.44
C LYS A 59 14.57 2.47 14.12
N TYR A 60 13.57 1.73 13.65
CA TYR A 60 13.73 0.33 13.26
C TYR A 60 14.70 0.19 12.09
N ILE A 61 14.56 1.00 11.03
CA ILE A 61 15.42 0.98 9.85
C ILE A 61 16.85 1.45 10.20
N CYS A 62 16.99 2.51 10.99
CA CYS A 62 18.30 2.99 11.44
C CYS A 62 19.04 1.87 12.20
N ASN A 63 18.38 1.20 13.14
CA ASN A 63 18.96 0.08 13.88
C ASN A 63 19.33 -1.10 12.96
N GLN A 64 18.48 -1.42 11.97
CA GLN A 64 18.72 -2.51 11.01
C GLN A 64 19.96 -2.24 10.15
N LEU A 65 20.17 -1.00 9.75
CA LEU A 65 21.27 -0.58 8.87
C LEU A 65 22.54 -0.17 9.64
N GLY A 66 22.47 -0.07 10.97
CA GLY A 66 23.59 0.38 11.82
C GLY A 66 23.96 1.85 11.57
N ILE A 67 22.95 2.71 11.39
CA ILE A 67 23.08 4.15 11.16
C ILE A 67 22.33 4.93 12.23
N ASP A 68 22.74 6.18 12.50
CA ASP A 68 22.06 7.04 13.48
C ASP A 68 20.87 7.78 12.85
N THR A 69 20.92 8.08 11.57
CA THR A 69 19.84 8.77 10.81
C THR A 69 19.67 8.18 9.42
N LEU A 70 18.46 8.25 8.86
CA LEU A 70 18.14 7.75 7.50
C LEU A 70 18.97 8.41 6.38
N GLY A 71 19.53 9.59 6.61
CA GLY A 71 20.39 10.30 5.66
C GLY A 71 21.86 9.89 5.71
N GLU A 72 22.26 9.13 6.72
CA GLU A 72 23.63 8.70 6.90
C GLU A 72 24.06 7.66 5.86
N GLY A 73 25.33 7.70 5.47
CA GLY A 73 25.88 6.77 4.46
C GLY A 73 25.43 7.04 3.02
N GLY A 74 24.54 8.00 2.81
CA GLY A 74 24.13 8.46 1.46
C GLY A 74 23.69 7.31 0.54
N TRP A 75 24.23 7.29 -0.67
CA TRP A 75 23.88 6.29 -1.70
C TRP A 75 24.31 4.85 -1.37
N THR A 76 25.29 4.67 -0.50
CA THR A 76 25.80 3.33 -0.14
C THR A 76 24.92 2.59 0.82
N VAL A 77 24.23 3.28 1.75
CA VAL A 77 23.37 2.67 2.77
C VAL A 77 21.89 2.73 2.39
N ASN A 78 21.49 3.81 1.69
CA ASN A 78 20.15 4.01 1.13
C ASN A 78 19.00 3.95 2.19
N GLY A 79 19.22 4.51 3.38
CA GLY A 79 18.29 4.47 4.52
C GLY A 79 16.89 4.99 4.16
N TRP A 80 16.80 6.13 3.46
CA TRP A 80 15.51 6.70 3.03
C TRP A 80 14.70 5.80 2.09
N ALA A 81 15.37 5.09 1.16
CA ALA A 81 14.65 4.19 0.26
C ALA A 81 14.17 2.93 1.00
N THR A 82 14.97 2.42 1.94
CA THR A 82 14.60 1.28 2.78
C THR A 82 13.41 1.64 3.66
N TYR A 83 13.45 2.81 4.31
CA TYR A 83 12.34 3.33 5.11
C TYR A 83 11.04 3.46 4.29
N LYS A 84 11.14 4.09 3.11
CA LYS A 84 9.98 4.27 2.23
C LYS A 84 9.38 2.92 1.81
N LYS A 85 10.23 1.97 1.39
CA LYS A 85 9.79 0.64 0.98
C LYS A 85 9.10 -0.12 2.12
N GLU A 86 9.65 -0.07 3.33
CA GLU A 86 9.09 -0.71 4.50
C GLU A 86 7.70 -0.16 4.85
N LEU A 87 7.55 1.17 4.87
CA LEU A 87 6.25 1.82 5.11
C LEU A 87 5.22 1.43 4.05
N GLU A 88 5.61 1.55 2.78
CA GLU A 88 4.72 1.27 1.66
C GLU A 88 4.25 -0.18 1.66
N GLU A 89 5.14 -1.13 1.93
CA GLU A 89 4.81 -2.55 2.05
C GLU A 89 3.81 -2.79 3.19
N CYS A 90 4.06 -2.25 4.37
CA CYS A 90 3.19 -2.45 5.54
C CYS A 90 1.79 -1.90 5.31
N PHE A 91 1.65 -0.64 4.89
CA PHE A 91 0.34 -0.01 4.71
C PHE A 91 -0.44 -0.61 3.53
N ARG A 92 0.23 -0.89 2.39
CA ARG A 92 -0.42 -1.54 1.24
C ARG A 92 -0.87 -2.95 1.55
N THR A 93 -0.12 -3.71 2.35
CA THR A 93 -0.54 -5.05 2.75
C THR A 93 -1.90 -5.03 3.46
N ILE A 94 -2.15 -4.09 4.37
CA ILE A 94 -3.43 -3.99 5.07
C ILE A 94 -4.60 -3.80 4.08
N THR A 95 -4.46 -2.89 3.12
CA THR A 95 -5.50 -2.64 2.11
C THR A 95 -5.65 -3.80 1.11
N GLN A 96 -4.55 -4.43 0.70
CA GLN A 96 -4.56 -5.60 -0.18
C GLN A 96 -5.24 -6.82 0.46
N LEU A 97 -5.13 -6.95 1.77
CA LEU A 97 -5.88 -7.97 2.54
C LEU A 97 -7.39 -7.68 2.59
N GLY A 98 -7.85 -6.52 2.07
CA GLY A 98 -9.27 -6.15 2.00
C GLY A 98 -9.81 -5.47 3.26
N TYR A 99 -8.95 -5.01 4.16
CA TYR A 99 -9.37 -4.15 5.27
C TYR A 99 -9.54 -2.70 4.81
N ALA A 100 -10.55 -2.02 5.33
CA ALA A 100 -10.58 -0.57 5.29
C ALA A 100 -9.48 -0.03 6.22
N LEU A 101 -8.72 0.96 5.76
CA LEU A 101 -7.63 1.56 6.51
C LEU A 101 -7.95 3.02 6.82
N VAL A 102 -7.92 3.37 8.10
CA VAL A 102 -8.03 4.75 8.57
C VAL A 102 -6.71 5.14 9.22
N CYS A 103 -6.10 6.20 8.71
CA CYS A 103 -4.86 6.75 9.25
C CYS A 103 -5.14 8.11 9.90
N ILE A 104 -4.73 8.27 11.16
CA ILE A 104 -4.87 9.51 11.91
C ILE A 104 -3.49 10.16 12.04
N SER A 105 -3.42 11.46 11.80
CA SER A 105 -2.23 12.29 12.00
C SER A 105 -2.61 13.58 12.71
N HIS A 106 -1.70 14.12 13.51
CA HIS A 106 -1.82 15.49 14.02
C HIS A 106 -1.63 16.49 12.89
N ASP A 107 -2.03 17.72 13.13
CA ASP A 107 -1.90 18.82 12.20
C ASP A 107 -0.87 19.85 12.63
N GLN A 108 -0.39 20.63 11.68
CA GLN A 108 0.49 21.77 11.88
C GLN A 108 0.25 22.83 10.81
N ASP A 109 0.46 24.09 11.19
CA ASP A 109 0.56 25.19 10.22
C ASP A 109 1.92 25.17 9.54
N LYS A 110 1.93 25.27 8.20
CA LYS A 110 3.15 25.36 7.41
C LYS A 110 3.05 26.45 6.36
N THR A 111 4.11 27.27 6.27
CA THR A 111 4.23 28.30 5.24
C THR A 111 4.84 27.72 3.97
N PHE A 112 4.18 27.94 2.85
CA PHE A 112 4.62 27.55 1.52
C PHE A 112 4.86 28.80 0.66
N LYS A 113 5.71 28.66 -0.36
CA LYS A 113 6.04 29.73 -1.30
C LYS A 113 5.53 29.37 -2.68
N ARG A 114 4.73 30.25 -3.29
CA ARG A 114 4.29 30.11 -4.69
C ARG A 114 5.42 30.41 -5.65
N LYS A 115 5.24 30.07 -6.92
CA LYS A 115 6.22 30.34 -7.98
C LYS A 115 6.48 31.83 -8.22
N ASP A 116 5.49 32.69 -7.92
CA ASP A 116 5.59 34.14 -7.99
C ASP A 116 6.28 34.79 -6.77
N GLY A 117 6.69 33.99 -5.79
CA GLY A 117 7.36 34.42 -4.58
C GLY A 117 6.43 34.74 -3.43
N THR A 118 5.10 34.75 -3.60
CA THR A 118 4.15 34.99 -2.50
C THR A 118 4.11 33.79 -1.55
N GLU A 119 3.97 34.06 -0.27
CA GLU A 119 3.85 33.05 0.78
C GLU A 119 2.39 32.85 1.16
N TYR A 120 2.06 31.61 1.53
CA TYR A 120 0.75 31.24 2.06
C TYR A 120 0.90 30.18 3.13
N ASN A 121 0.00 30.20 4.12
CA ASN A 121 -0.06 29.19 5.16
C ASN A 121 -1.06 28.11 4.80
N GLN A 122 -0.73 26.88 5.15
CA GLN A 122 -1.61 25.73 4.94
C GLN A 122 -1.48 24.79 6.13
N VAL A 123 -2.61 24.30 6.62
CA VAL A 123 -2.69 23.23 7.60
C VAL A 123 -2.35 21.92 6.89
N VAL A 124 -1.38 21.19 7.40
CA VAL A 124 -0.87 19.93 6.85
C VAL A 124 -0.63 18.93 7.99
N PRO A 125 -0.60 17.61 7.73
CA PRO A 125 -0.22 16.65 8.74
C PRO A 125 1.20 16.87 9.27
N THR A 126 1.43 16.50 10.54
CA THR A 126 2.77 16.48 11.14
C THR A 126 3.59 15.27 10.71
N ALA A 127 2.94 14.23 10.19
CA ALA A 127 3.60 13.03 9.71
C ALA A 127 4.75 13.34 8.75
N GLN A 128 5.82 12.59 8.85
CA GLN A 128 7.00 12.72 7.99
C GLN A 128 6.60 12.69 6.49
N LYS A 129 7.19 13.59 5.70
CA LYS A 129 6.76 13.86 4.31
C LYS A 129 6.65 12.59 3.44
N SER A 130 7.58 11.65 3.57
CA SER A 130 7.56 10.41 2.76
C SER A 130 6.36 9.54 3.13
N LEU A 131 6.07 9.41 4.44
CA LEU A 131 4.91 8.67 4.92
C LEU A 131 3.61 9.36 4.51
N ASN A 132 3.52 10.67 4.71
CA ASN A 132 2.33 11.44 4.31
C ASN A 132 2.04 11.27 2.80
N ASN A 133 3.05 11.32 1.95
CA ASN A 133 2.87 11.10 0.52
C ASN A 133 2.36 9.69 0.22
N ILE A 134 2.91 8.65 0.87
CA ILE A 134 2.46 7.25 0.69
C ILE A 134 0.98 7.12 1.07
N ILE A 135 0.58 7.65 2.22
CA ILE A 135 -0.81 7.58 2.69
C ILE A 135 -1.74 8.37 1.76
N LYS A 136 -1.36 9.59 1.37
CA LYS A 136 -2.13 10.43 0.46
C LYS A 136 -2.33 9.79 -0.91
N ASP A 137 -1.30 9.12 -1.45
CA ASP A 137 -1.37 8.41 -2.73
C ASP A 137 -2.29 7.17 -2.67
N MET A 138 -2.49 6.60 -1.48
CA MET A 138 -3.36 5.44 -1.26
C MET A 138 -4.79 5.83 -0.90
N ALA A 139 -4.99 6.99 -0.27
CA ALA A 139 -6.27 7.40 0.30
C ALA A 139 -7.31 7.73 -0.78
N ASP A 140 -8.54 7.26 -0.58
CA ASP A 140 -9.71 7.68 -1.34
C ASP A 140 -10.28 8.98 -0.79
N LEU A 141 -10.18 9.15 0.53
CA LEU A 141 -10.58 10.34 1.28
C LEU A 141 -9.42 10.82 2.13
N TYR A 142 -9.01 12.06 1.97
CA TYR A 142 -7.97 12.74 2.73
C TYR A 142 -8.59 13.96 3.39
N LEU A 143 -8.94 13.84 4.67
CA LEU A 143 -9.88 14.71 5.35
C LEU A 143 -9.20 15.48 6.48
N TYR A 144 -9.71 16.67 6.77
CA TYR A 144 -9.31 17.44 7.92
C TYR A 144 -10.49 17.59 8.91
N ALA A 145 -10.28 17.14 10.15
CA ALA A 145 -11.25 17.29 11.21
C ALA A 145 -11.09 18.65 11.88
N ALA A 146 -12.10 19.50 11.79
CA ALA A 146 -12.08 20.86 12.31
C ALA A 146 -13.25 21.13 13.26
N ILE A 147 -13.12 22.20 14.04
CA ILE A 147 -14.23 22.81 14.80
C ILE A 147 -14.65 24.05 14.06
N ASP A 148 -15.90 24.14 13.66
CA ASP A 148 -16.47 25.35 13.08
C ASP A 148 -16.48 26.49 14.10
N GLU A 149 -15.87 27.62 13.76
CA GLU A 149 -15.70 28.73 14.70
C GLU A 149 -17.02 29.39 15.13
N GLY A 150 -18.00 29.43 14.21
CA GLY A 150 -19.29 30.05 14.46
C GLY A 150 -20.23 29.16 15.27
N THR A 151 -20.36 27.90 14.87
CA THR A 151 -21.30 26.96 15.48
C THR A 151 -20.71 26.13 16.60
N LYS A 152 -19.36 26.08 16.72
CA LYS A 152 -18.60 25.20 17.62
C LYS A 152 -18.87 23.71 17.39
N GLN A 153 -19.43 23.35 16.26
CA GLN A 153 -19.66 21.95 15.88
C GLN A 153 -18.41 21.39 15.21
N ARG A 154 -18.22 20.08 15.36
CA ARG A 154 -17.15 19.36 14.69
C ARG A 154 -17.56 19.02 13.26
N LYS A 155 -16.64 19.25 12.32
CA LYS A 155 -16.85 18.94 10.90
C LYS A 155 -15.62 18.31 10.25
N LEU A 156 -15.83 17.64 9.14
CA LEU A 156 -14.78 17.17 8.24
C LEU A 156 -14.72 18.08 7.02
N ILE A 157 -13.57 18.64 6.74
CA ILE A 157 -13.27 19.39 5.51
C ILE A 157 -12.72 18.37 4.50
N ILE A 158 -13.39 18.26 3.36
CA ILE A 158 -13.07 17.31 2.28
C ILE A 158 -12.35 18.03 1.15
N ARG A 159 -12.74 19.29 0.89
CA ARG A 159 -12.08 20.17 -0.09
C ARG A 159 -11.94 21.58 0.48
N SER A 160 -10.70 22.03 0.55
CA SER A 160 -10.38 23.41 0.91
C SER A 160 -10.49 24.29 -0.34
N LEU A 161 -11.53 25.13 -0.41
CA LEU A 161 -11.76 26.01 -1.56
C LEU A 161 -10.74 27.16 -1.63
N ASP A 162 -10.21 27.57 -0.49
CA ASP A 162 -9.21 28.63 -0.34
C ASP A 162 -7.77 28.11 -0.31
N GLY A 163 -7.58 26.79 -0.24
CA GLY A 163 -6.28 26.16 -0.18
C GLY A 163 -5.59 26.25 1.18
N THR A 164 -6.32 26.63 2.24
CA THR A 164 -5.77 26.77 3.59
C THR A 164 -5.55 25.42 4.28
N VAL A 165 -6.15 24.35 3.79
CA VAL A 165 -6.04 23.00 4.34
C VAL A 165 -5.62 22.01 3.25
N ASP A 166 -4.68 21.13 3.57
CA ASP A 166 -4.31 20.02 2.68
C ASP A 166 -5.30 18.86 2.85
N CYS A 167 -6.30 18.80 1.99
CA CYS A 167 -7.34 17.79 1.98
C CYS A 167 -7.83 17.49 0.56
N GLY A 168 -8.54 16.37 0.37
CA GLY A 168 -9.06 15.99 -0.93
C GLY A 168 -9.84 14.68 -0.96
N SER A 169 -10.47 14.39 -2.09
CA SER A 169 -11.23 13.18 -2.33
C SER A 169 -11.07 12.74 -3.79
N ARG A 170 -11.03 11.43 -4.02
CA ARG A 170 -11.11 10.85 -5.37
C ARG A 170 -12.53 10.90 -5.94
N PHE A 171 -13.54 11.04 -5.08
CA PHE A 171 -14.94 11.10 -5.49
C PHE A 171 -15.29 12.51 -5.97
N LYS A 172 -15.61 12.66 -7.25
CA LYS A 172 -15.85 13.94 -7.95
C LYS A 172 -16.94 14.77 -7.28
N TYR A 173 -18.03 14.14 -6.90
CA TYR A 173 -19.24 14.81 -6.38
C TYR A 173 -19.31 14.88 -4.85
N MET A 174 -18.23 14.52 -4.17
CA MET A 174 -18.18 14.65 -2.73
C MET A 174 -18.38 16.11 -2.27
N ALA A 175 -19.18 16.33 -1.24
CA ALA A 175 -19.37 17.63 -0.62
C ALA A 175 -18.04 18.24 -0.16
N ASN A 176 -17.94 19.58 -0.04
CA ASN A 176 -16.71 20.22 0.42
C ASN A 176 -16.48 20.00 1.92
N GLU A 177 -17.56 19.91 2.70
CA GLU A 177 -17.52 19.62 4.13
C GLU A 177 -18.78 18.85 4.56
N VAL A 178 -18.66 18.07 5.62
CA VAL A 178 -19.75 17.33 6.27
C VAL A 178 -19.58 17.39 7.79
N PRO A 179 -20.62 17.20 8.59
CA PRO A 179 -20.47 17.00 10.03
C PRO A 179 -19.47 15.87 10.34
N LEU A 180 -18.72 15.98 11.45
CA LEU A 180 -17.87 14.89 11.95
C LEU A 180 -18.76 13.80 12.56
N ASP A 181 -19.39 13.06 11.71
CA ASP A 181 -20.32 11.97 12.01
C ASP A 181 -20.18 10.90 10.93
N TYR A 182 -20.13 9.63 11.35
CA TYR A 182 -19.85 8.53 10.43
C TYR A 182 -21.00 8.36 9.40
N ASP A 183 -22.24 8.38 9.86
CA ASP A 183 -23.39 8.17 8.97
C ASP A 183 -23.49 9.30 7.95
N LYS A 184 -23.22 10.56 8.37
CA LYS A 184 -23.21 11.72 7.48
C LYS A 184 -22.09 11.65 6.44
N LEU A 185 -20.92 11.13 6.80
CA LEU A 185 -19.84 10.89 5.85
C LEU A 185 -20.22 9.81 4.83
N ILE A 186 -20.83 8.71 5.28
CA ILE A 186 -21.28 7.63 4.40
C ILE A 186 -22.43 8.08 3.50
N ASP A 187 -23.41 8.83 4.01
CA ASP A 187 -24.48 9.42 3.21
C ASP A 187 -23.87 10.27 2.06
N ALA A 188 -22.96 11.19 2.38
CA ALA A 188 -22.32 12.05 1.39
C ALA A 188 -21.49 11.26 0.37
N LEU A 189 -20.85 10.17 0.78
CA LEU A 189 -20.10 9.29 -0.11
C LEU A 189 -21.04 8.56 -1.09
N ASN A 190 -22.13 7.99 -0.59
CA ASN A 190 -23.15 7.33 -1.42
C ASN A 190 -23.76 8.31 -2.43
N ASP A 191 -24.15 9.51 -1.99
CA ASP A 191 -24.65 10.57 -2.87
C ASP A 191 -23.64 10.92 -3.99
N ALA A 192 -22.35 10.95 -3.66
CA ALA A 192 -21.31 11.25 -4.65
C ALA A 192 -21.14 10.10 -5.66
N ILE A 193 -21.25 8.85 -5.23
CA ILE A 193 -21.20 7.65 -6.07
C ILE A 193 -22.43 7.61 -7.00
N ASP A 194 -23.61 7.84 -6.45
CA ASP A 194 -24.86 7.82 -7.22
C ASP A 194 -24.87 8.89 -8.32
N LYS A 195 -24.42 10.10 -8.02
CA LYS A 195 -24.27 11.17 -9.03
C LYS A 195 -23.27 10.83 -10.12
N GLU A 196 -22.15 10.19 -9.79
CA GLU A 196 -21.18 9.71 -10.77
C GLU A 196 -21.80 8.62 -11.65
N ALA A 197 -22.57 7.69 -11.07
CA ALA A 197 -23.27 6.64 -11.80
C ALA A 197 -24.30 7.20 -12.77
N GLU A 198 -25.08 8.23 -12.38
CA GLU A 198 -26.06 8.90 -13.23
C GLU A 198 -25.39 9.54 -14.47
N GLU A 199 -24.23 10.17 -14.35
CA GLU A 199 -23.49 10.74 -15.50
C GLU A 199 -23.01 9.66 -16.49
N HIS A 200 -22.84 8.45 -16.05
CA HIS A 200 -22.30 7.33 -16.85
C HIS A 200 -23.36 6.28 -17.25
N ASP A 201 -24.65 6.66 -17.28
CA ASP A 201 -25.77 5.76 -17.64
C ASP A 201 -25.77 4.44 -16.83
N GLY A 202 -25.42 4.50 -15.56
CA GLY A 202 -25.32 3.33 -14.69
C GLY A 202 -24.17 2.37 -15.02
N LYS A 203 -23.29 2.73 -15.96
CA LYS A 203 -22.08 1.95 -16.29
C LYS A 203 -20.97 2.25 -15.30
N PHE A 204 -21.23 2.01 -14.06
CA PHE A 204 -20.24 2.10 -12.99
C PHE A 204 -19.58 0.75 -12.76
N VAL A 205 -18.46 0.76 -12.04
CA VAL A 205 -17.75 -0.48 -11.65
C VAL A 205 -18.76 -1.37 -10.93
N THR A 206 -19.26 -2.40 -11.61
CA THR A 206 -20.12 -3.41 -11.01
C THR A 206 -19.33 -4.19 -9.97
N ASP A 207 -20.03 -4.77 -8.98
CA ASP A 207 -19.43 -5.71 -8.02
C ASP A 207 -18.89 -7.00 -8.66
N GLU A 208 -19.10 -7.19 -9.97
CA GLU A 208 -18.44 -8.19 -10.79
C GLU A 208 -16.95 -7.85 -10.97
N ARG A 209 -16.23 -7.78 -9.87
CA ARG A 209 -14.78 -7.76 -9.90
C ARG A 209 -14.32 -9.08 -10.51
N ILE A 210 -13.46 -8.98 -11.50
CA ILE A 210 -12.59 -10.10 -11.88
C ILE A 210 -12.10 -10.69 -10.57
N LYS A 211 -12.42 -11.97 -10.31
CA LYS A 211 -11.98 -12.65 -9.08
C LYS A 211 -10.50 -12.30 -8.91
N PRO A 212 -10.08 -11.79 -7.75
CA PRO A 212 -8.67 -11.51 -7.55
C PRO A 212 -7.91 -12.79 -7.88
N ILE A 213 -6.97 -12.70 -8.78
CA ILE A 213 -5.94 -13.72 -8.96
C ILE A 213 -5.44 -13.98 -7.56
N ALA A 214 -5.59 -15.21 -7.08
CA ALA A 214 -5.47 -15.58 -5.66
C ALA A 214 -4.37 -14.79 -4.95
N ALA A 215 -4.75 -14.05 -3.92
CA ALA A 215 -3.90 -13.07 -3.25
C ALA A 215 -2.63 -13.67 -2.62
N ASP A 216 -2.58 -14.98 -2.41
CA ASP A 216 -1.42 -15.72 -1.88
C ASP A 216 -1.20 -16.97 -2.74
N LYS A 217 -0.56 -16.78 -3.89
CA LYS A 217 -0.05 -17.93 -4.64
C LYS A 217 1.13 -18.51 -3.87
N VAL A 218 0.89 -19.63 -3.20
CA VAL A 218 1.98 -20.42 -2.62
C VAL A 218 2.68 -21.11 -3.77
N TYR A 219 3.93 -20.72 -4.01
CA TYR A 219 4.75 -21.34 -5.03
C TYR A 219 5.38 -22.63 -4.50
N ASP A 220 5.16 -23.73 -5.19
CA ASP A 220 5.97 -24.94 -5.02
C ASP A 220 7.28 -24.75 -5.78
N PHE A 221 8.25 -24.12 -5.15
CA PHE A 221 9.53 -23.80 -5.78
C PHE A 221 10.27 -25.05 -6.27
N ASP A 222 10.26 -26.13 -5.49
CA ASP A 222 10.95 -27.37 -5.84
C ASP A 222 10.25 -28.05 -7.03
N GLY A 223 8.91 -28.09 -7.03
CA GLY A 223 8.12 -28.57 -8.17
C GLY A 223 8.35 -27.75 -9.43
N MET A 224 8.45 -26.42 -9.31
CA MET A 224 8.74 -25.54 -10.45
C MET A 224 10.16 -25.73 -11.00
N MET A 225 11.15 -25.98 -10.16
CA MET A 225 12.52 -26.29 -10.59
C MET A 225 12.57 -27.62 -11.36
N GLN A 226 11.83 -28.62 -10.92
CA GLN A 226 11.71 -29.88 -11.62
C GLN A 226 11.00 -29.69 -12.97
N GLU A 227 9.88 -28.97 -12.99
CA GLU A 227 9.14 -28.67 -14.22
C GLU A 227 9.99 -27.93 -15.25
N PHE A 228 10.76 -26.92 -14.82
CA PHE A 228 11.73 -26.24 -15.69
C PHE A 228 12.73 -27.23 -16.31
N THR A 229 13.28 -28.11 -15.48
CA THR A 229 14.27 -29.11 -15.93
C THR A 229 13.68 -30.05 -16.97
N ASP A 230 12.46 -30.52 -16.76
CA ASP A 230 11.76 -31.44 -17.65
C ASP A 230 11.47 -30.77 -19.02
N ILE A 231 10.94 -29.53 -19.01
CA ILE A 231 10.67 -28.76 -20.23
C ILE A 231 11.95 -28.47 -21.03
N VAL A 232 13.02 -28.08 -20.35
CA VAL A 232 14.33 -27.83 -20.99
C VAL A 232 14.85 -29.11 -21.60
N GLY A 233 14.74 -30.25 -20.91
CA GLY A 233 15.12 -31.58 -21.43
C GLY A 233 14.37 -31.93 -22.72
N GLU A 234 13.06 -31.73 -22.74
CA GLU A 234 12.20 -31.95 -23.90
C GLU A 234 12.59 -31.07 -25.10
N LEU A 235 12.73 -29.75 -24.87
CA LEU A 235 13.14 -28.79 -25.90
C LEU A 235 14.51 -29.10 -26.49
N MET A 236 15.46 -29.52 -25.66
CA MET A 236 16.82 -29.88 -26.11
C MET A 236 16.86 -31.21 -26.87
N GLN A 237 16.02 -32.19 -26.51
CA GLN A 237 15.85 -33.42 -27.23
C GLN A 237 15.21 -33.20 -28.63
N ALA A 238 14.21 -32.31 -28.70
CA ALA A 238 13.57 -31.95 -29.95
C ALA A 238 14.52 -31.22 -30.92
N ASN A 239 15.28 -30.25 -30.44
CA ASN A 239 16.28 -29.53 -31.25
C ASN A 239 17.31 -28.84 -30.38
N GLN A 240 18.60 -29.15 -30.59
CA GLN A 240 19.70 -28.51 -29.85
C GLN A 240 19.80 -26.97 -30.08
N SER A 241 19.27 -26.44 -31.18
CA SER A 241 19.22 -25.01 -31.44
C SER A 241 18.32 -24.23 -30.46
N ASN A 242 17.42 -24.92 -29.74
CA ASN A 242 16.56 -24.34 -28.72
C ASN A 242 17.38 -23.79 -27.52
N SER A 243 18.63 -24.22 -27.33
CA SER A 243 19.52 -23.73 -26.31
C SER A 243 19.62 -22.17 -26.30
N MET A 244 19.74 -21.57 -27.50
CA MET A 244 19.78 -20.11 -27.62
C MET A 244 18.46 -19.43 -27.21
N LYS A 245 17.33 -20.03 -27.57
CA LYS A 245 16.00 -19.53 -27.22
C LYS A 245 15.78 -19.63 -25.72
N ILE A 246 16.10 -20.76 -25.10
CA ILE A 246 16.02 -20.99 -23.66
C ILE A 246 16.87 -19.96 -22.92
N THR A 247 18.12 -19.75 -23.34
CA THR A 247 19.00 -18.74 -22.75
C THR A 247 18.40 -17.33 -22.85
N THR A 248 17.82 -16.97 -23.99
CA THR A 248 17.18 -15.67 -24.18
C THR A 248 15.99 -15.46 -23.25
N ILE A 249 15.17 -16.49 -23.04
CA ILE A 249 14.03 -16.45 -22.10
C ILE A 249 14.56 -16.30 -20.66
N VAL A 250 15.56 -17.08 -20.26
CA VAL A 250 16.15 -16.98 -18.92
C VAL A 250 16.76 -15.60 -18.68
N ASP A 251 17.56 -15.10 -19.62
CA ASP A 251 18.18 -13.78 -19.54
C ASP A 251 17.16 -12.63 -19.42
N LYS A 252 16.00 -12.79 -20.03
CA LYS A 252 14.89 -11.79 -19.98
C LYS A 252 14.38 -11.57 -18.56
N TYR A 253 14.24 -12.62 -17.76
CA TYR A 253 13.62 -12.56 -16.43
C TYR A 253 14.62 -12.55 -15.27
N LEU A 254 15.76 -13.23 -15.42
CA LEU A 254 16.78 -13.29 -14.36
C LEU A 254 17.94 -12.29 -14.58
N GLY A 255 18.07 -11.78 -15.80
CA GLY A 255 19.18 -10.93 -16.22
C GLY A 255 20.30 -11.74 -16.88
N LYS A 256 21.05 -11.05 -17.77
CA LYS A 256 22.04 -11.65 -18.65
C LYS A 256 23.08 -12.47 -17.88
N GLY A 257 23.25 -13.74 -18.30
CA GLY A 257 24.22 -14.67 -17.75
C GLY A 257 23.84 -15.33 -16.42
N LYS A 258 22.63 -15.09 -15.90
CA LYS A 258 22.09 -15.78 -14.73
C LYS A 258 21.59 -17.17 -15.11
N LYS A 259 21.62 -18.08 -14.13
CA LYS A 259 21.14 -19.46 -14.33
C LYS A 259 19.96 -19.74 -13.41
N VAL A 260 19.00 -20.50 -13.91
CA VAL A 260 17.85 -20.95 -13.11
C VAL A 260 18.31 -21.82 -11.92
N GLY A 261 19.39 -22.59 -12.07
CA GLY A 261 19.96 -23.38 -10.95
C GLY A 261 20.46 -22.56 -9.77
N ASP A 262 20.66 -21.25 -9.93
CA ASP A 262 21.06 -20.32 -8.86
C ASP A 262 19.86 -19.60 -8.23
N CYS A 263 18.62 -19.88 -8.67
CA CYS A 263 17.41 -19.29 -8.14
C CYS A 263 17.11 -19.75 -6.70
N THR A 264 16.45 -18.88 -5.97
CA THR A 264 15.94 -19.13 -4.63
C THR A 264 14.41 -18.99 -4.63
N PRO A 265 13.69 -19.44 -3.59
CA PRO A 265 12.24 -19.24 -3.48
C PRO A 265 11.77 -17.80 -3.63
N ALA A 266 12.63 -16.80 -3.37
CA ALA A 266 12.32 -15.39 -3.59
C ALA A 266 12.14 -15.00 -5.08
N GLN A 267 12.55 -15.89 -6.00
CA GLN A 267 12.49 -15.71 -7.46
C GLN A 267 11.42 -16.59 -8.12
N SER A 268 10.47 -17.12 -7.33
CA SER A 268 9.42 -17.99 -7.83
C SER A 268 8.55 -17.35 -8.92
N GLU A 269 8.26 -16.05 -8.83
CA GLU A 269 7.51 -15.34 -9.86
C GLU A 269 8.27 -15.28 -11.19
N GLN A 270 9.58 -15.03 -11.17
CA GLN A 270 10.40 -15.04 -12.37
C GLN A 270 10.49 -16.44 -12.97
N LEU A 271 10.62 -17.46 -12.13
CA LEU A 271 10.66 -18.85 -12.56
C LEU A 271 9.34 -19.27 -13.21
N GLU A 272 8.21 -18.86 -12.68
CA GLU A 272 6.90 -19.08 -13.26
C GLU A 272 6.79 -18.50 -14.68
N LEU A 273 7.23 -17.25 -14.86
CA LEU A 273 7.20 -16.58 -16.17
C LEU A 273 8.11 -17.29 -17.17
N ILE A 274 9.29 -17.75 -16.74
CA ILE A 274 10.21 -18.54 -17.57
C ILE A 274 9.53 -19.85 -18.02
N ILE A 275 8.95 -20.59 -17.08
CA ILE A 275 8.23 -21.86 -17.37
C ILE A 275 7.08 -21.61 -18.36
N GLY A 276 6.32 -20.52 -18.16
CA GLY A 276 5.23 -20.13 -19.06
C GLY A 276 5.69 -19.94 -20.50
N GLU A 277 6.73 -19.14 -20.73
CA GLU A 277 7.30 -18.92 -22.08
C GLU A 277 7.94 -20.16 -22.69
N LEU A 278 8.54 -21.03 -21.87
CA LEU A 278 9.09 -22.30 -22.35
C LEU A 278 7.98 -23.25 -22.79
N LYS A 279 6.85 -23.32 -22.10
CA LYS A 279 5.67 -24.09 -22.52
C LYS A 279 5.11 -23.60 -23.86
N GLU A 280 5.04 -22.28 -24.05
CA GLU A 280 4.64 -21.70 -25.34
C GLU A 280 5.61 -22.11 -26.46
N LEU A 281 6.91 -22.17 -26.16
CA LEU A 281 7.92 -22.61 -27.11
C LEU A 281 7.77 -24.11 -27.47
N VAL A 282 7.42 -24.99 -26.51
CA VAL A 282 7.10 -26.41 -26.77
C VAL A 282 5.92 -26.51 -27.73
N ASN A 283 4.81 -25.82 -27.39
CA ASN A 283 3.60 -25.84 -28.22
C ASN A 283 3.84 -25.32 -29.65
N ALA A 284 4.74 -24.35 -29.84
CA ALA A 284 5.11 -23.81 -31.15
C ALA A 284 6.04 -24.73 -31.95
N THR A 285 6.65 -25.74 -31.34
CA THR A 285 7.52 -26.70 -32.01
C THR A 285 6.80 -27.99 -32.42
N GLU A 286 5.60 -28.21 -31.86
CA GLU A 286 4.74 -29.40 -32.19
C GLU A 286 3.71 -29.08 -33.28
N GLY A 287 3.46 -27.85 -33.67
CA GLY A 287 2.52 -27.41 -34.72
C GLY A 287 3.28 -27.00 -35.99
#